data_cc036d7f2db5bdfe9d1c26c6fd3a41d8
#
_entry.id   cc036d7f2db5bdfe9d1c26c6fd3a41d8
#
_cell.length_a   1.000
_cell.length_b   1.000
_cell.length_c   1.000
_cell.angle_alpha   90.00
_cell.angle_beta   90.00
_cell.angle_gamma   90.00
#
_symmetry.space_group_name_H-M   'P 1'
#
loop_
_entity.id
_entity.type
_entity.pdbx_description
1 polymer ?
#
loop_
_entity_poly.entity_id
_entity_poly.type
_entity_poly.pdbx_seq_one_letter_code
_entity_poly.pdbx_strand_id
1 'polypeptide(L)'
;MALLNIHRLIYRSPDVAWDTTTSHLLMIIRLPFAPQAIRVQAAHVLDEILLIVPRNISNTGELQAQVQRRVLDALAQQVVPDSGVYSNQQTSTSVELRRMGLETLHQILQTSGHTLVVGWEIIFQMLESVCRPTLTATLVQPSKQASVDSLTVPSDPSSPVTRTKQLPLGLGLGSPSEKSYSGLVKIAFQSLTLVCDSVSSLSPEHLRLCISTLGQFGRQADTNIALTAAASLLWSVSDVIQSKRKNVDEEPKYSELWMFLLLEVLGLCTDPRAEVRDGAIQTLYRTMQLYGATLSSETWDQCIWKVTFPLLESLTQEIRQLSTDTSHDQEPAIDQTWDESKILALNLIGSIFTDFLVSKIMLLDSFTNAWDVFVGHIQDTMLVDHSVISSPALRCLEKAIKASAAAEGVLRIRVMEVLERVWQAIELSASKRYNSQVDLEKSPHQPLTQESLVAFVDVIQNTRKTSRIMDGKEWDLLRLTKLMAILKGAYCFLIIFLSVT
;
A
#
# COMPACT_ATOMS: atom_id res chain seq x y z
N MET A 1 -12.66 43.63 -19.56
CA MET A 1 -14.09 43.92 -19.24
C MET A 1 -15.07 43.12 -20.08
N ALA A 2 -14.99 43.07 -21.44
CA ALA A 2 -15.94 42.27 -22.24
C ALA A 2 -15.83 40.74 -21.93
N LEU A 3 -14.61 40.17 -21.84
CA LEU A 3 -14.39 38.77 -21.54
C LEU A 3 -14.88 38.35 -20.16
N LEU A 4 -14.80 39.21 -19.16
CA LEU A 4 -15.30 38.91 -17.80
C LEU A 4 -16.82 38.81 -17.72
N ASN A 5 -17.57 39.31 -18.71
CA ASN A 5 -19.02 39.15 -18.77
C ASN A 5 -19.48 37.88 -19.49
N ILE A 6 -18.57 37.14 -20.12
CA ILE A 6 -18.89 35.92 -20.90
C ILE A 6 -19.45 34.83 -20.00
N HIS A 7 -19.08 34.79 -18.69
CA HIS A 7 -19.68 33.86 -17.73
C HIS A 7 -21.22 33.91 -17.74
N ARG A 8 -21.82 35.06 -18.07
CA ARG A 8 -23.29 35.18 -18.14
C ARG A 8 -23.87 34.51 -19.37
N LEU A 9 -23.06 34.32 -20.40
CA LEU A 9 -23.51 33.73 -21.68
C LEU A 9 -23.53 32.21 -21.65
N ILE A 10 -22.88 31.56 -20.66
CA ILE A 10 -22.95 30.11 -20.45
C ILE A 10 -24.40 29.66 -20.26
N TYR A 11 -25.26 30.52 -19.70
CA TYR A 11 -26.67 30.19 -19.41
C TYR A 11 -27.61 30.49 -20.59
N ARG A 12 -27.21 31.37 -21.51
CA ARG A 12 -28.07 31.82 -22.63
C ARG A 12 -27.68 31.21 -23.96
N SER A 13 -26.40 31.09 -24.22
CA SER A 13 -25.86 30.61 -25.49
C SER A 13 -24.55 29.88 -25.26
N PRO A 14 -24.57 28.72 -24.52
CA PRO A 14 -23.34 28.04 -24.14
C PRO A 14 -22.49 27.66 -25.36
N ASP A 15 -23.09 27.09 -26.39
CA ASP A 15 -22.36 26.58 -27.56
C ASP A 15 -21.74 27.69 -28.43
N VAL A 16 -22.35 28.88 -28.48
CA VAL A 16 -21.89 29.96 -29.33
C VAL A 16 -20.89 30.87 -28.62
N ALA A 17 -21.17 31.26 -27.40
CA ALA A 17 -20.37 32.30 -26.74
C ALA A 17 -19.35 31.67 -25.73
N TRP A 18 -19.78 30.74 -24.91
CA TRP A 18 -18.90 30.12 -23.90
C TRP A 18 -17.86 29.21 -24.58
N ASP A 19 -18.30 28.24 -25.38
CA ASP A 19 -17.40 27.26 -25.99
C ASP A 19 -16.44 27.93 -26.98
N THR A 20 -16.90 28.91 -27.77
CA THR A 20 -16.03 29.64 -28.66
C THR A 20 -14.96 30.43 -27.94
N THR A 21 -15.31 31.09 -26.81
CA THR A 21 -14.35 31.91 -26.08
C THR A 21 -13.36 31.04 -25.30
N THR A 22 -13.83 30.01 -24.60
CA THR A 22 -12.96 29.10 -23.85
C THR A 22 -12.03 28.34 -24.78
N SER A 23 -12.52 27.86 -25.94
CA SER A 23 -11.70 27.18 -26.94
C SER A 23 -10.64 28.11 -27.52
N HIS A 24 -10.97 29.39 -27.77
CA HIS A 24 -10.00 30.37 -28.25
C HIS A 24 -8.90 30.66 -27.23
N LEU A 25 -9.25 30.85 -25.95
CA LEU A 25 -8.27 31.04 -24.89
C LEU A 25 -7.38 29.82 -24.73
N LEU A 26 -7.96 28.62 -24.73
CA LEU A 26 -7.22 27.34 -24.66
C LEU A 26 -6.29 27.17 -25.87
N MET A 27 -6.72 27.54 -27.08
CA MET A 27 -5.86 27.51 -28.24
C MET A 27 -4.64 28.41 -28.05
N ILE A 28 -4.79 29.64 -27.51
CA ILE A 28 -3.67 30.55 -27.22
C ILE A 28 -2.75 29.96 -26.17
N ILE A 29 -3.29 29.38 -25.09
CA ILE A 29 -2.54 28.74 -24.00
C ILE A 29 -1.66 27.59 -24.53
N ARG A 30 -2.18 26.80 -25.47
CA ARG A 30 -1.50 25.64 -26.07
C ARG A 30 -0.55 25.98 -27.20
N LEU A 31 -0.60 27.19 -27.74
CA LEU A 31 0.19 27.59 -28.90
C LEU A 31 1.70 27.63 -28.55
N PRO A 32 2.54 26.71 -29.06
CA PRO A 32 3.93 26.60 -28.60
C PRO A 32 4.79 27.81 -29.02
N PHE A 33 4.38 28.49 -30.07
CA PHE A 33 5.12 29.66 -30.65
C PHE A 33 4.65 30.99 -30.07
N ALA A 34 3.57 31.03 -29.28
CA ALA A 34 3.13 32.27 -28.66
C ALA A 34 4.07 32.70 -27.53
N PRO A 35 4.35 34.01 -27.39
CA PRO A 35 5.13 34.53 -26.28
C PRO A 35 4.56 34.07 -24.91
N GLN A 36 5.44 33.72 -23.99
CA GLN A 36 5.04 33.27 -22.65
C GLN A 36 4.05 34.21 -21.97
N ALA A 37 4.31 35.52 -22.04
CA ALA A 37 3.45 36.52 -21.42
C ALA A 37 2.00 36.48 -21.95
N ILE A 38 1.82 36.25 -23.27
CA ILE A 38 0.49 36.14 -23.87
C ILE A 38 -0.21 34.85 -23.43
N ARG A 39 0.50 33.73 -23.35
CA ARG A 39 -0.05 32.44 -22.88
C ARG A 39 -0.49 32.51 -21.42
N VAL A 40 0.34 33.10 -20.55
CA VAL A 40 0.04 33.31 -19.14
C VAL A 40 -1.15 34.29 -18.98
N GLN A 41 -1.20 35.36 -19.76
CA GLN A 41 -2.34 36.29 -19.72
C GLN A 41 -3.65 35.62 -20.17
N ALA A 42 -3.60 34.77 -21.21
CA ALA A 42 -4.77 34.02 -21.65
C ALA A 42 -5.25 33.02 -20.58
N ALA A 43 -4.32 32.34 -19.91
CA ALA A 43 -4.64 31.45 -18.80
C ALA A 43 -5.27 32.23 -17.64
N HIS A 44 -4.71 33.37 -17.26
CA HIS A 44 -5.27 34.21 -16.19
C HIS A 44 -6.71 34.63 -16.49
N VAL A 45 -7.01 35.08 -17.72
CA VAL A 45 -8.36 35.44 -18.12
C VAL A 45 -9.30 34.23 -18.09
N LEU A 46 -8.83 33.07 -18.53
CA LEU A 46 -9.62 31.83 -18.47
C LEU A 46 -9.93 31.46 -17.01
N ASP A 47 -8.93 31.47 -16.14
CA ASP A 47 -9.06 31.13 -14.72
C ASP A 47 -10.05 32.08 -14.01
N GLU A 48 -9.97 33.39 -14.25
CA GLU A 48 -10.94 34.35 -13.71
C GLU A 48 -12.38 34.05 -14.16
N ILE A 49 -12.59 33.69 -15.43
CA ILE A 49 -13.90 33.32 -15.96
C ILE A 49 -14.41 32.06 -15.26
N LEU A 50 -13.57 31.02 -15.16
CA LEU A 50 -13.92 29.73 -14.55
C LEU A 50 -14.26 29.86 -13.05
N LEU A 51 -13.60 30.76 -12.33
CA LEU A 51 -13.87 31.02 -10.89
C LEU A 51 -15.19 31.76 -10.63
N ILE A 52 -15.61 32.65 -11.54
CA ILE A 52 -16.83 33.44 -11.36
C ILE A 52 -18.08 32.58 -11.61
N VAL A 53 -18.05 31.65 -12.57
CA VAL A 53 -19.21 30.85 -12.96
C VAL A 53 -19.79 30.00 -11.83
N PRO A 54 -19.03 29.22 -11.09
CA PRO A 54 -19.56 28.39 -10.00
C PRO A 54 -20.22 29.19 -8.87
N ARG A 55 -19.74 30.41 -8.64
CA ARG A 55 -20.29 31.29 -7.57
C ARG A 55 -21.67 31.84 -7.89
N ASN A 56 -22.05 31.85 -9.16
CA ASN A 56 -23.30 32.45 -9.63
C ASN A 56 -24.37 31.39 -9.98
N ILE A 57 -24.11 30.12 -9.72
CA ILE A 57 -25.08 29.06 -9.98
C ILE A 57 -26.14 29.06 -8.87
N SER A 58 -27.31 29.56 -9.18
CA SER A 58 -28.50 29.32 -8.37
C SER A 58 -29.03 27.90 -8.63
N ASN A 59 -29.48 27.23 -7.59
CA ASN A 59 -29.89 25.83 -7.46
C ASN A 59 -30.95 25.32 -8.47
N THR A 60 -30.62 25.21 -9.74
CA THR A 60 -31.50 24.62 -10.76
C THR A 60 -30.85 23.37 -11.36
N GLY A 61 -31.02 22.26 -10.66
CA GLY A 61 -30.66 20.87 -10.93
C GLY A 61 -29.87 20.53 -12.21
N GLU A 62 -30.54 20.35 -13.34
CA GLU A 62 -29.91 19.86 -14.59
C GLU A 62 -29.00 20.88 -15.25
N LEU A 63 -29.35 22.15 -15.20
CA LEU A 63 -28.53 23.25 -15.71
C LEU A 63 -27.23 23.39 -14.92
N GLN A 64 -27.31 23.17 -13.60
CA GLN A 64 -26.15 23.20 -12.71
C GLN A 64 -25.12 22.13 -13.11
N ALA A 65 -25.58 20.90 -13.34
CA ALA A 65 -24.73 19.79 -13.74
C ALA A 65 -24.01 20.06 -15.09
N GLN A 66 -24.75 20.58 -16.08
CA GLN A 66 -24.17 20.92 -17.40
C GLN A 66 -23.11 22.03 -17.29
N VAL A 67 -23.38 23.07 -16.50
CA VAL A 67 -22.45 24.18 -16.29
C VAL A 67 -21.21 23.72 -15.54
N GLN A 68 -21.37 22.93 -14.47
CA GLN A 68 -20.24 22.37 -13.73
C GLN A 68 -19.34 21.54 -14.65
N ARG A 69 -19.93 20.67 -15.48
CA ARG A 69 -19.17 19.86 -16.42
C ARG A 69 -18.38 20.69 -17.43
N ARG A 70 -19.00 21.69 -18.04
CA ARG A 70 -18.31 22.60 -19.00
C ARG A 70 -17.15 23.38 -18.37
N VAL A 71 -17.31 23.81 -17.11
CA VAL A 71 -16.24 24.49 -16.37
C VAL A 71 -15.06 23.53 -16.12
N LEU A 72 -15.35 22.32 -15.65
CA LEU A 72 -14.32 21.32 -15.38
C LEU A 72 -13.65 20.79 -16.64
N ASP A 73 -14.40 20.61 -17.74
CA ASP A 73 -13.85 20.21 -19.04
C ASP A 73 -12.88 21.27 -19.59
N ALA A 74 -13.22 22.56 -19.49
CA ALA A 74 -12.33 23.64 -19.90
C ALA A 74 -11.05 23.68 -19.04
N LEU A 75 -11.19 23.50 -17.73
CA LEU A 75 -10.06 23.49 -16.80
C LEU A 75 -9.15 22.28 -17.03
N ALA A 76 -9.73 21.10 -17.27
CA ALA A 76 -8.97 19.89 -17.57
C ALA A 76 -8.11 20.03 -18.82
N GLN A 77 -8.62 20.72 -19.84
CA GLN A 77 -7.86 21.02 -21.05
C GLN A 77 -6.63 21.90 -20.80
N GLN A 78 -6.63 22.72 -19.75
CA GLN A 78 -5.45 23.51 -19.33
C GLN A 78 -4.48 22.69 -18.51
N VAL A 79 -4.96 21.82 -17.62
CA VAL A 79 -4.17 21.09 -16.63
C VAL A 79 -3.58 19.80 -17.17
N VAL A 80 -4.38 19.00 -17.91
CA VAL A 80 -3.97 17.68 -18.41
C VAL A 80 -3.12 17.84 -19.66
N PRO A 81 -1.89 17.32 -19.72
CA PRO A 81 -1.06 17.38 -20.92
C PRO A 81 -1.65 16.53 -22.04
N ASP A 82 -1.53 16.98 -23.28
CA ASP A 82 -1.92 16.19 -24.44
C ASP A 82 -1.08 14.91 -24.54
N SER A 83 -1.73 13.78 -24.81
CA SER A 83 -1.17 12.42 -24.76
C SER A 83 0.01 12.14 -25.70
N GLY A 84 0.37 13.09 -26.58
CA GLY A 84 1.49 12.99 -27.54
C GLY A 84 2.82 13.57 -27.04
N VAL A 85 2.85 14.21 -25.88
CA VAL A 85 4.02 14.96 -25.39
C VAL A 85 4.54 14.36 -24.07
N TYR A 86 4.78 13.05 -24.05
CA TYR A 86 5.69 12.46 -23.08
C TYR A 86 7.15 12.71 -23.47
N SER A 87 7.46 13.89 -24.02
CA SER A 87 8.84 14.29 -24.22
C SER A 87 9.39 14.85 -22.92
N ASN A 88 10.60 14.44 -22.57
CA ASN A 88 11.41 14.84 -21.39
C ASN A 88 11.69 16.36 -21.31
N GLN A 89 10.97 17.20 -22.03
CA GLN A 89 11.11 18.66 -22.05
C GLN A 89 9.79 19.34 -21.72
N GLN A 90 9.32 19.18 -20.47
CA GLN A 90 8.31 20.11 -19.96
C GLN A 90 8.96 21.48 -19.83
N THR A 91 8.56 22.42 -20.69
CA THR A 91 9.03 23.81 -20.60
C THR A 91 8.54 24.43 -19.31
N SER A 92 9.34 25.33 -18.71
CA SER A 92 8.97 26.06 -17.49
C SER A 92 7.58 26.73 -17.62
N THR A 93 7.25 27.22 -18.80
CA THR A 93 5.95 27.83 -19.13
C THR A 93 4.80 26.80 -19.03
N SER A 94 5.00 25.57 -19.50
CA SER A 94 3.99 24.52 -19.43
C SER A 94 3.66 24.15 -17.97
N VAL A 95 4.70 24.06 -17.13
CA VAL A 95 4.53 23.80 -15.69
C VAL A 95 3.78 24.94 -15.01
N GLU A 96 4.09 26.20 -15.37
CA GLU A 96 3.42 27.38 -14.81
C GLU A 96 1.94 27.44 -15.20
N LEU A 97 1.60 27.17 -16.46
CA LEU A 97 0.22 27.16 -16.93
C LEU A 97 -0.62 26.06 -16.22
N ARG A 98 -0.03 24.89 -16.02
CA ARG A 98 -0.67 23.80 -15.27
C ARG A 98 -0.84 24.17 -13.80
N ARG A 99 0.14 24.86 -13.21
CA ARG A 99 0.07 25.36 -11.83
C ARG A 99 -1.11 26.30 -11.65
N MET A 100 -1.28 27.26 -12.55
CA MET A 100 -2.41 28.19 -12.53
C MET A 100 -3.76 27.45 -12.57
N GLY A 101 -3.91 26.49 -13.49
CA GLY A 101 -5.14 25.70 -13.58
C GLY A 101 -5.40 24.86 -12.32
N LEU A 102 -4.38 24.29 -11.70
CA LEU A 102 -4.53 23.55 -10.43
C LEU A 102 -4.87 24.46 -9.25
N GLU A 103 -4.34 25.69 -9.22
CA GLU A 103 -4.73 26.71 -8.24
C GLU A 103 -6.20 27.09 -8.41
N THR A 104 -6.67 27.21 -9.65
CA THR A 104 -8.07 27.44 -9.98
C THR A 104 -8.95 26.28 -9.55
N LEU A 105 -8.54 25.03 -9.79
CA LEU A 105 -9.23 23.85 -9.28
C LEU A 105 -9.33 23.88 -7.76
N HIS A 106 -8.22 24.17 -7.08
CA HIS A 106 -8.18 24.26 -5.61
C HIS A 106 -9.19 25.31 -5.08
N GLN A 107 -9.26 26.47 -5.71
CA GLN A 107 -10.22 27.52 -5.32
C GLN A 107 -11.67 27.12 -5.60
N ILE A 108 -11.95 26.43 -6.71
CA ILE A 108 -13.29 25.89 -7.03
C ILE A 108 -13.71 24.88 -5.95
N LEU A 109 -12.83 23.94 -5.60
CA LEU A 109 -13.11 22.95 -4.57
C LEU A 109 -13.35 23.60 -3.19
N GLN A 110 -12.53 24.59 -2.84
CA GLN A 110 -12.65 25.31 -1.58
C GLN A 110 -13.96 26.10 -1.46
N THR A 111 -14.39 26.75 -2.54
CA THR A 111 -15.56 27.62 -2.52
C THR A 111 -16.88 26.92 -2.86
N SER A 112 -16.83 25.90 -3.69
CA SER A 112 -18.01 25.27 -4.31
C SER A 112 -17.97 23.73 -4.31
N GLY A 113 -16.98 23.11 -3.70
CA GLY A 113 -16.81 21.65 -3.69
C GLY A 113 -18.04 20.91 -3.15
N HIS A 114 -18.67 21.45 -2.11
CA HIS A 114 -19.87 20.88 -1.49
C HIS A 114 -21.13 20.94 -2.39
N THR A 115 -21.11 21.72 -3.46
CA THR A 115 -22.22 21.83 -4.43
C THR A 115 -21.97 21.07 -5.73
N LEU A 116 -20.82 20.41 -5.85
CA LEU A 116 -20.48 19.63 -7.03
C LEU A 116 -21.31 18.33 -7.09
N VAL A 117 -22.07 18.21 -8.16
CA VAL A 117 -22.92 17.04 -8.43
C VAL A 117 -22.30 16.11 -9.48
N VAL A 118 -21.52 16.68 -10.41
CA VAL A 118 -20.92 15.96 -11.56
C VAL A 118 -19.46 16.37 -11.77
N GLY A 119 -18.75 15.57 -12.56
CA GLY A 119 -17.38 15.88 -13.00
C GLY A 119 -16.29 15.43 -12.04
N TRP A 120 -16.59 14.58 -11.09
CA TRP A 120 -15.59 14.02 -10.18
C TRP A 120 -14.50 13.24 -10.92
N GLU A 121 -14.87 12.51 -11.98
CA GLU A 121 -13.95 11.81 -12.86
C GLU A 121 -12.92 12.77 -13.51
N ILE A 122 -13.36 13.98 -13.89
CA ILE A 122 -12.50 15.00 -14.49
C ILE A 122 -11.55 15.58 -13.43
N ILE A 123 -12.06 15.81 -12.22
CA ILE A 123 -11.24 16.29 -11.09
C ILE A 123 -10.14 15.26 -10.77
N PHE A 124 -10.47 13.99 -10.61
CA PHE A 124 -9.48 12.96 -10.33
C PHE A 124 -8.47 12.82 -11.49
N GLN A 125 -8.90 12.89 -12.74
CA GLN A 125 -8.01 12.91 -13.90
C GLN A 125 -7.01 14.07 -13.85
N MET A 126 -7.44 15.27 -13.50
CA MET A 126 -6.55 16.42 -13.33
C MET A 126 -5.53 16.19 -12.22
N LEU A 127 -5.97 15.66 -11.06
CA LEU A 127 -5.11 15.38 -9.92
C LEU A 127 -4.10 14.26 -10.24
N GLU A 128 -4.52 13.19 -10.89
CA GLU A 128 -3.64 12.10 -11.31
C GLU A 128 -2.61 12.51 -12.36
N SER A 129 -2.96 13.50 -13.21
CA SER A 129 -2.08 13.98 -14.28
C SER A 129 -0.72 14.51 -13.79
N VAL A 130 -0.61 14.86 -12.52
CA VAL A 130 0.65 15.34 -11.91
C VAL A 130 1.45 14.21 -11.24
N CYS A 131 0.88 13.03 -11.08
CA CYS A 131 1.59 11.91 -10.50
C CYS A 131 2.56 11.32 -11.53
N ARG A 132 3.83 11.22 -11.17
CA ARG A 132 4.84 10.55 -12.01
C ARG A 132 4.91 9.08 -11.60
N PRO A 133 4.96 8.14 -12.56
CA PRO A 133 5.23 6.75 -12.22
C PRO A 133 6.61 6.66 -11.56
N THR A 134 6.69 6.07 -10.38
CA THR A 134 7.95 5.74 -9.74
C THR A 134 8.64 4.63 -10.52
N LEU A 135 9.94 4.70 -10.72
CA LEU A 135 10.73 3.73 -11.49
C LEU A 135 10.62 2.28 -10.97
N THR A 136 10.18 2.11 -9.73
CA THR A 136 9.93 0.80 -9.09
C THR A 136 8.68 0.07 -9.62
N ALA A 137 7.72 0.76 -10.21
CA ALA A 137 6.50 0.14 -10.74
C ALA A 137 6.70 -0.61 -12.07
N THR A 138 7.89 -0.52 -12.69
CA THR A 138 8.17 -1.10 -14.01
C THR A 138 8.60 -2.58 -13.94
N LEU A 139 8.79 -3.16 -12.75
CA LEU A 139 9.30 -4.54 -12.58
C LEU A 139 8.23 -5.60 -12.35
N VAL A 140 6.94 -5.24 -12.28
CA VAL A 140 5.85 -6.21 -12.09
C VAL A 140 4.81 -6.07 -13.20
N GLN A 141 5.19 -6.44 -14.43
CA GLN A 141 4.22 -6.89 -15.43
C GLN A 141 4.45 -8.38 -15.70
N PRO A 142 3.43 -9.26 -15.55
CA PRO A 142 3.55 -10.65 -15.96
C PRO A 142 3.65 -10.69 -17.47
N SER A 143 4.80 -11.19 -17.95
CA SER A 143 5.06 -11.45 -19.36
C SER A 143 4.00 -12.41 -19.93
N LYS A 144 3.07 -11.89 -20.72
CA LYS A 144 2.27 -12.72 -21.63
C LYS A 144 3.17 -13.21 -22.76
N GLN A 145 3.15 -14.52 -22.90
CA GLN A 145 3.73 -15.33 -23.96
C GLN A 145 3.74 -14.65 -25.33
N ALA A 146 4.92 -14.60 -25.94
CA ALA A 146 5.04 -14.52 -27.40
C ALA A 146 5.82 -15.75 -27.85
N SER A 147 5.17 -16.49 -28.73
CA SER A 147 5.60 -17.71 -29.41
C SER A 147 6.81 -17.48 -30.32
N VAL A 148 7.61 -18.53 -30.35
CA VAL A 148 8.61 -19.02 -31.30
C VAL A 148 8.46 -18.50 -32.73
N ASP A 149 9.54 -17.98 -33.36
CA ASP A 149 10.23 -18.62 -34.47
C ASP A 149 11.39 -17.78 -35.03
N SER A 150 12.42 -18.54 -35.44
CA SER A 150 13.44 -18.32 -36.50
C SER A 150 14.78 -17.68 -36.14
N LEU A 151 15.77 -18.56 -35.91
CA LEU A 151 17.00 -18.85 -36.70
C LEU A 151 17.83 -17.65 -37.25
N THR A 152 19.06 -17.46 -36.84
CA THR A 152 20.35 -17.84 -37.42
C THR A 152 21.50 -16.96 -36.91
N VAL A 153 22.46 -17.59 -36.29
CA VAL A 153 23.94 -17.73 -36.47
C VAL A 153 24.88 -16.48 -36.40
N PRO A 154 26.11 -16.63 -35.94
CA PRO A 154 26.82 -15.79 -34.97
C PRO A 154 27.97 -14.97 -35.57
N SER A 155 28.45 -13.97 -34.88
CA SER A 155 29.82 -13.46 -35.02
C SER A 155 30.27 -12.69 -33.78
N ASP A 156 31.32 -13.08 -33.31
CA ASP A 156 32.43 -12.83 -32.42
C ASP A 156 32.60 -11.49 -31.69
N PRO A 157 33.44 -11.50 -30.64
CA PRO A 157 33.38 -10.61 -29.50
C PRO A 157 34.50 -9.56 -29.53
N SER A 158 34.19 -8.41 -28.95
CA SER A 158 35.16 -7.56 -28.23
C SER A 158 34.74 -6.10 -28.21
N SER A 159 34.17 -5.68 -27.11
CA SER A 159 34.35 -4.34 -26.55
C SER A 159 33.76 -4.30 -25.15
N PRO A 160 34.44 -3.73 -24.13
CA PRO A 160 33.95 -3.68 -22.77
C PRO A 160 32.85 -2.64 -22.68
N VAL A 161 31.63 -3.09 -22.39
CA VAL A 161 30.52 -2.20 -22.00
C VAL A 161 30.85 -1.63 -20.63
N THR A 162 31.22 -0.36 -20.63
CA THR A 162 31.39 0.46 -19.43
C THR A 162 30.05 0.52 -18.70
N ARG A 163 29.90 -0.24 -17.63
CA ARG A 163 28.82 -0.07 -16.67
C ARG A 163 29.01 1.32 -16.04
N THR A 164 28.15 2.24 -16.43
CA THR A 164 28.00 3.52 -15.73
C THR A 164 27.52 3.23 -14.31
N LYS A 165 28.43 3.31 -13.35
CA LYS A 165 28.12 3.33 -11.93
C LYS A 165 27.13 4.46 -11.69
N GLN A 166 25.90 4.15 -11.26
CA GLN A 166 25.03 5.12 -10.67
C GLN A 166 25.65 5.53 -9.33
N LEU A 167 26.04 6.78 -9.24
CA LEU A 167 26.53 7.41 -8.02
C LEU A 167 25.39 7.48 -6.99
N PRO A 168 25.71 7.35 -5.67
CA PRO A 168 24.73 7.51 -4.60
C PRO A 168 24.17 8.93 -4.60
N LEU A 169 22.88 9.04 -4.25
CA LEU A 169 22.15 10.30 -4.10
C LEU A 169 22.91 11.27 -3.20
N GLY A 170 23.76 12.07 -3.80
CA GLY A 170 24.25 13.28 -3.16
C GLY A 170 23.08 14.23 -2.97
N LEU A 171 23.06 14.96 -1.87
CA LEU A 171 22.25 16.14 -1.58
C LEU A 171 22.38 17.19 -2.71
N GLY A 172 21.88 16.85 -3.90
CA GLY A 172 21.81 17.73 -5.05
C GLY A 172 20.59 18.62 -4.88
N LEU A 173 20.81 19.90 -4.75
CA LEU A 173 19.82 20.93 -5.00
C LEU A 173 19.15 20.59 -6.33
N GLY A 174 17.92 19.99 -6.29
CA GLY A 174 17.18 19.56 -7.46
C GLY A 174 17.12 20.65 -8.52
N SER A 175 17.10 20.27 -9.77
CA SER A 175 17.06 21.22 -10.88
C SER A 175 15.86 22.18 -10.71
N PRO A 176 15.91 23.41 -11.21
CA PRO A 176 14.78 24.36 -11.15
C PRO A 176 13.47 23.74 -11.66
N SER A 177 13.54 22.82 -12.61
CA SER A 177 12.42 22.07 -13.14
C SER A 177 11.79 21.10 -12.13
N GLU A 178 12.62 20.43 -11.28
CA GLU A 178 12.10 19.52 -10.24
C GLU A 178 11.42 20.28 -9.11
N LYS A 179 11.96 21.42 -8.70
CA LYS A 179 11.32 22.28 -7.68
C LYS A 179 9.97 22.81 -8.14
N SER A 180 9.86 23.22 -9.39
CA SER A 180 8.61 23.69 -9.98
C SER A 180 7.59 22.57 -10.08
N TYR A 181 8.03 21.35 -10.41
CA TYR A 181 7.17 20.17 -10.48
C TYR A 181 6.68 19.72 -9.10
N SER A 182 7.54 19.74 -8.10
CA SER A 182 7.15 19.48 -6.70
C SER A 182 6.05 20.44 -6.23
N GLY A 183 6.07 21.69 -6.70
CA GLY A 183 4.99 22.65 -6.44
C GLY A 183 3.64 22.22 -7.01
N LEU A 184 3.62 21.67 -8.25
CA LEU A 184 2.40 21.11 -8.85
C LEU A 184 1.81 19.97 -8.01
N VAL A 185 2.64 19.03 -7.60
CA VAL A 185 2.22 17.89 -6.79
C VAL A 185 1.62 18.35 -5.47
N LYS A 186 2.21 19.36 -4.84
CA LYS A 186 1.70 19.93 -3.57
C LYS A 186 0.33 20.56 -3.71
N ILE A 187 0.10 21.38 -4.74
CA ILE A 187 -1.20 22.02 -4.98
C ILE A 187 -2.27 20.98 -5.31
N ALA A 188 -1.95 20.00 -6.14
CA ALA A 188 -2.86 18.91 -6.45
C ALA A 188 -3.20 18.08 -5.20
N PHE A 189 -2.21 17.79 -4.35
CA PHE A 189 -2.43 17.09 -3.09
C PHE A 189 -3.30 17.88 -2.10
N GLN A 190 -3.10 19.19 -1.99
CA GLN A 190 -3.97 20.07 -1.21
C GLN A 190 -5.42 20.04 -1.73
N SER A 191 -5.59 20.01 -3.06
CA SER A 191 -6.91 19.87 -3.68
C SER A 191 -7.54 18.50 -3.37
N LEU A 192 -6.76 17.43 -3.41
CA LEU A 192 -7.21 16.09 -3.02
C LEU A 192 -7.64 16.02 -1.55
N THR A 193 -6.94 16.71 -0.66
CA THR A 193 -7.33 16.79 0.77
C THR A 193 -8.72 17.42 0.93
N LEU A 194 -9.04 18.48 0.18
CA LEU A 194 -10.38 19.06 0.18
C LEU A 194 -11.46 18.09 -0.33
N VAL A 195 -11.12 17.26 -1.32
CA VAL A 195 -12.03 16.20 -1.77
C VAL A 195 -12.25 15.17 -0.67
N CYS A 196 -11.20 14.79 0.06
CA CYS A 196 -11.29 13.84 1.16
C CYS A 196 -12.11 14.39 2.35
N ASP A 197 -12.14 15.71 2.58
CA ASP A 197 -12.99 16.33 3.61
C ASP A 197 -14.50 16.14 3.30
N SER A 198 -14.85 15.98 2.03
CA SER A 198 -16.23 15.75 1.56
C SER A 198 -16.45 14.33 1.01
N VAL A 199 -15.58 13.38 1.32
CA VAL A 199 -15.58 12.02 0.76
C VAL A 199 -16.88 11.25 1.00
N SER A 200 -17.64 11.59 2.05
CA SER A 200 -18.94 10.98 2.36
C SER A 200 -20.02 11.25 1.29
N SER A 201 -19.88 12.28 0.49
CA SER A 201 -20.81 12.63 -0.59
C SER A 201 -20.53 11.87 -1.90
N LEU A 202 -19.39 11.21 -2.04
CA LEU A 202 -18.98 10.52 -3.25
C LEU A 202 -19.77 9.21 -3.46
N SER A 203 -20.05 8.89 -4.74
CA SER A 203 -20.59 7.59 -5.15
C SER A 203 -19.51 6.49 -4.99
N PRO A 204 -19.87 5.19 -5.01
CA PRO A 204 -18.89 4.11 -4.98
C PRO A 204 -17.84 4.17 -6.08
N GLU A 205 -18.24 4.56 -7.29
CA GLU A 205 -17.35 4.72 -8.44
C GLU A 205 -16.35 5.86 -8.21
N HIS A 206 -16.80 6.99 -7.67
CA HIS A 206 -15.94 8.13 -7.35
C HIS A 206 -15.04 7.85 -6.14
N LEU A 207 -15.50 7.07 -5.16
CA LEU A 207 -14.66 6.58 -4.05
C LEU A 207 -13.52 5.70 -4.59
N ARG A 208 -13.79 4.87 -5.59
CA ARG A 208 -12.75 4.04 -6.23
C ARG A 208 -11.67 4.89 -6.87
N LEU A 209 -12.06 5.97 -7.60
CA LEU A 209 -11.11 6.92 -8.16
C LEU A 209 -10.32 7.64 -7.06
N CYS A 210 -10.99 8.05 -5.97
CA CYS A 210 -10.33 8.67 -4.83
C CYS A 210 -9.24 7.76 -4.22
N ILE A 211 -9.54 6.48 -4.02
CA ILE A 211 -8.59 5.49 -3.49
C ILE A 211 -7.40 5.32 -4.45
N SER A 212 -7.66 5.16 -5.75
CA SER A 212 -6.61 5.05 -6.77
C SER A 212 -5.70 6.27 -6.77
N THR A 213 -6.29 7.47 -6.77
CA THR A 213 -5.54 8.74 -6.74
C THR A 213 -4.71 8.85 -5.46
N LEU A 214 -5.26 8.52 -4.29
CA LEU A 214 -4.51 8.49 -3.04
C LEU A 214 -3.35 7.50 -3.08
N GLY A 215 -3.54 6.32 -3.65
CA GLY A 215 -2.49 5.34 -3.87
C GLY A 215 -1.36 5.88 -4.75
N GLN A 216 -1.67 6.66 -5.80
CA GLN A 216 -0.67 7.31 -6.64
C GLN A 216 0.10 8.41 -5.88
N PHE A 217 -0.57 9.21 -5.05
CA PHE A 217 0.09 10.19 -4.19
C PHE A 217 0.93 9.52 -3.09
N GLY A 218 0.53 8.37 -2.58
CA GLY A 218 1.32 7.55 -1.66
C GLY A 218 2.68 7.10 -2.24
N ARG A 219 2.79 7.04 -3.57
CA ARG A 219 4.03 6.66 -4.29
C ARG A 219 4.86 7.86 -4.75
N GLN A 220 4.47 9.11 -4.44
CA GLN A 220 5.24 10.29 -4.84
C GLN A 220 6.52 10.46 -4.00
N ALA A 221 7.49 11.20 -4.54
CA ALA A 221 8.81 11.38 -3.93
C ALA A 221 8.80 12.15 -2.61
N ASP A 222 7.83 13.05 -2.39
CA ASP A 222 7.68 13.80 -1.13
C ASP A 222 7.13 12.86 -0.05
N THR A 223 7.95 12.55 0.95
CA THR A 223 7.62 11.62 2.04
C THR A 223 6.41 12.09 2.86
N ASN A 224 6.25 13.39 3.10
CA ASN A 224 5.11 13.91 3.85
C ASN A 224 3.79 13.71 3.09
N ILE A 225 3.79 13.95 1.78
CA ILE A 225 2.63 13.69 0.92
C ILE A 225 2.31 12.20 0.92
N ALA A 226 3.32 11.36 0.69
CA ALA A 226 3.14 9.92 0.63
C ALA A 226 2.61 9.34 1.96
N LEU A 227 3.21 9.75 3.08
CA LEU A 227 2.77 9.31 4.41
C LEU A 227 1.35 9.80 4.74
N THR A 228 1.02 11.06 4.42
CA THR A 228 -0.34 11.59 4.67
C THR A 228 -1.37 10.85 3.83
N ALA A 229 -1.08 10.57 2.56
CA ALA A 229 -1.97 9.78 1.71
C ALA A 229 -2.17 8.36 2.26
N ALA A 230 -1.08 7.66 2.61
CA ALA A 230 -1.11 6.28 3.07
C ALA A 230 -1.73 6.10 4.46
N ALA A 231 -1.38 6.96 5.42
CA ALA A 231 -1.73 6.76 6.83
C ALA A 231 -2.98 7.53 7.27
N SER A 232 -3.25 8.70 6.69
CA SER A 232 -4.36 9.55 7.14
C SER A 232 -5.56 9.51 6.20
N LEU A 233 -5.35 9.79 4.91
CA LEU A 233 -6.46 9.95 3.97
C LEU A 233 -7.09 8.62 3.57
N LEU A 234 -6.30 7.58 3.31
CA LEU A 234 -6.83 6.23 3.06
C LEU A 234 -7.57 5.68 4.29
N TRP A 235 -7.11 6.02 5.48
CA TRP A 235 -7.83 5.72 6.71
C TRP A 235 -9.23 6.37 6.75
N SER A 236 -9.31 7.68 6.45
CA SER A 236 -10.60 8.41 6.44
C SER A 236 -11.58 7.84 5.42
N VAL A 237 -11.08 7.44 4.23
CA VAL A 237 -11.90 6.77 3.21
C VAL A 237 -12.42 5.41 3.72
N SER A 238 -11.62 4.66 4.48
CA SER A 238 -12.05 3.38 5.05
C SER A 238 -13.23 3.52 6.01
N ASP A 239 -13.24 4.57 6.81
CA ASP A 239 -14.34 4.87 7.74
C ASP A 239 -15.64 5.19 7.00
N VAL A 240 -15.55 5.97 5.92
CA VAL A 240 -16.71 6.27 5.07
C VAL A 240 -17.27 5.02 4.39
N ILE A 241 -16.42 4.16 3.81
CA ILE A 241 -16.85 2.90 3.21
C ILE A 241 -17.59 2.06 4.25
N GLN A 242 -17.04 1.93 5.45
CA GLN A 242 -17.64 1.15 6.52
C GLN A 242 -18.98 1.72 6.99
N SER A 243 -19.12 3.04 7.07
CA SER A 243 -20.37 3.66 7.45
C SER A 243 -21.49 3.39 6.42
N LYS A 244 -21.16 3.39 5.14
CA LYS A 244 -22.09 3.14 4.02
C LYS A 244 -22.45 1.64 3.84
N ARG A 245 -21.58 0.71 4.23
CA ARG A 245 -21.86 -0.74 4.21
C ARG A 245 -23.06 -1.17 5.07
N LYS A 246 -23.54 -0.33 5.95
CA LYS A 246 -24.73 -0.61 6.78
C LYS A 246 -26.02 -0.69 5.95
N ASN A 247 -26.04 -0.22 4.72
CA ASN A 247 -27.16 -0.32 3.80
C ASN A 247 -27.09 -1.65 3.03
N VAL A 248 -28.02 -2.56 3.31
CA VAL A 248 -28.03 -3.95 2.78
C VAL A 248 -28.00 -4.00 1.25
N ASP A 249 -28.68 -3.08 0.57
CA ASP A 249 -28.79 -3.06 -0.90
C ASP A 249 -27.48 -2.66 -1.60
N GLU A 250 -26.60 -1.95 -0.93
CA GLU A 250 -25.33 -1.45 -1.47
C GLU A 250 -24.12 -2.21 -0.93
N GLU A 251 -24.31 -3.13 0.00
CA GLU A 251 -23.23 -3.85 0.69
C GLU A 251 -22.22 -4.53 -0.27
N PRO A 252 -22.62 -5.22 -1.37
CA PRO A 252 -21.67 -5.86 -2.27
C PRO A 252 -20.67 -4.88 -2.89
N LYS A 253 -21.14 -3.71 -3.35
CA LYS A 253 -20.31 -2.68 -3.97
C LYS A 253 -19.29 -2.10 -2.99
N TYR A 254 -19.71 -1.85 -1.76
CA TYR A 254 -18.82 -1.33 -0.72
C TYR A 254 -17.87 -2.40 -0.17
N SER A 255 -18.22 -3.68 -0.23
CA SER A 255 -17.32 -4.78 0.12
C SER A 255 -16.19 -4.95 -0.91
N GLU A 256 -16.49 -4.83 -2.21
CA GLU A 256 -15.48 -4.80 -3.27
C GLU A 256 -14.57 -3.56 -3.13
N LEU A 257 -15.15 -2.41 -2.83
CA LEU A 257 -14.42 -1.17 -2.63
C LEU A 257 -13.49 -1.23 -1.41
N TRP A 258 -13.93 -1.88 -0.34
CA TRP A 258 -13.13 -2.18 0.83
C TRP A 258 -11.89 -3.01 0.47
N MET A 259 -12.07 -4.10 -0.27
CA MET A 259 -10.95 -4.92 -0.72
C MET A 259 -10.01 -4.16 -1.65
N PHE A 260 -10.56 -3.32 -2.54
CA PHE A 260 -9.75 -2.46 -3.40
C PHE A 260 -8.88 -1.49 -2.58
N LEU A 261 -9.44 -0.87 -1.54
CA LEU A 261 -8.69 -0.01 -0.61
C LEU A 261 -7.57 -0.78 0.08
N LEU A 262 -7.84 -1.97 0.63
CA LEU A 262 -6.79 -2.77 1.29
C LEU A 262 -5.65 -3.14 0.34
N LEU A 263 -5.96 -3.44 -0.94
CA LEU A 263 -4.94 -3.76 -1.95
C LEU A 263 -4.10 -2.54 -2.34
N GLU A 264 -4.70 -1.34 -2.41
CA GLU A 264 -3.94 -0.10 -2.63
C GLU A 264 -3.02 0.21 -1.45
N VAL A 265 -3.48 0.05 -0.21
CA VAL A 265 -2.65 0.21 0.98
C VAL A 265 -1.54 -0.84 1.01
N LEU A 266 -1.84 -2.09 0.66
CA LEU A 266 -0.85 -3.17 0.56
C LEU A 266 0.29 -2.80 -0.40
N GLY A 267 -0.04 -2.18 -1.54
CA GLY A 267 0.96 -1.71 -2.49
C GLY A 267 1.91 -0.62 -1.95
N LEU A 268 1.57 0.01 -0.82
CA LEU A 268 2.43 0.97 -0.12
C LEU A 268 3.22 0.33 1.04
N CYS A 269 2.84 -0.88 1.47
CA CYS A 269 3.53 -1.60 2.55
C CYS A 269 4.92 -2.13 2.17
N THR A 270 5.33 -1.97 0.91
CA THR A 270 6.66 -2.30 0.39
C THR A 270 7.41 -1.06 -0.13
N ASP A 271 6.99 0.15 0.28
CA ASP A 271 7.70 1.37 -0.08
C ASP A 271 9.14 1.36 0.50
N PRO A 272 10.16 1.78 -0.24
CA PRO A 272 11.54 1.80 0.24
C PRO A 272 11.73 2.72 1.46
N ARG A 273 10.88 3.72 1.65
CA ARG A 273 10.92 4.62 2.81
C ARG A 273 10.21 3.99 4.01
N ALA A 274 10.93 3.80 5.09
CA ALA A 274 10.42 3.13 6.30
C ALA A 274 9.14 3.82 6.84
N GLU A 275 9.10 5.14 6.89
CA GLU A 275 7.97 5.89 7.44
C GLU A 275 6.68 5.65 6.64
N VAL A 276 6.78 5.61 5.31
CA VAL A 276 5.61 5.35 4.42
C VAL A 276 5.17 3.91 4.54
N ARG A 277 6.10 2.97 4.50
CA ARG A 277 5.87 1.53 4.64
C ARG A 277 5.20 1.19 5.97
N ASP A 278 5.75 1.67 7.07
CA ASP A 278 5.23 1.39 8.42
C ASP A 278 3.87 2.07 8.65
N GLY A 279 3.69 3.29 8.15
CA GLY A 279 2.40 3.98 8.16
C GLY A 279 1.32 3.24 7.37
N ALA A 280 1.67 2.66 6.21
CA ALA A 280 0.77 1.84 5.43
C ALA A 280 0.44 0.52 6.14
N ILE A 281 1.43 -0.19 6.72
CA ILE A 281 1.22 -1.42 7.51
C ILE A 281 0.29 -1.15 8.69
N GLN A 282 0.51 -0.07 9.44
CA GLN A 282 -0.35 0.31 10.55
C GLN A 282 -1.78 0.59 10.08
N THR A 283 -1.95 1.35 9.00
CA THR A 283 -3.27 1.67 8.42
C THR A 283 -3.99 0.41 8.01
N LEU A 284 -3.32 -0.51 7.31
CA LEU A 284 -3.87 -1.78 6.86
C LEU A 284 -4.47 -2.59 8.02
N TYR A 285 -3.67 -2.87 9.04
CA TYR A 285 -4.12 -3.71 10.15
C TYR A 285 -5.08 -3.01 11.10
N ARG A 286 -4.90 -1.71 11.35
CA ARG A 286 -5.85 -0.92 12.13
C ARG A 286 -7.23 -0.92 11.49
N THR A 287 -7.29 -0.81 10.17
CA THR A 287 -8.52 -0.90 9.39
C THR A 287 -9.18 -2.27 9.57
N MET A 288 -8.41 -3.35 9.44
CA MET A 288 -8.91 -4.72 9.68
C MET A 288 -9.35 -4.94 11.12
N GLN A 289 -8.63 -4.41 12.10
CA GLN A 289 -8.95 -4.57 13.52
C GLN A 289 -10.24 -3.84 13.91
N LEU A 290 -10.44 -2.60 13.46
CA LEU A 290 -11.63 -1.83 13.80
C LEU A 290 -12.89 -2.35 13.14
N TYR A 291 -12.81 -2.81 11.91
CA TYR A 291 -13.98 -3.20 11.14
C TYR A 291 -14.16 -4.71 10.98
N GLY A 292 -13.20 -5.50 11.44
CA GLY A 292 -13.16 -6.94 11.28
C GLY A 292 -14.38 -7.69 11.82
N ALA A 293 -14.99 -7.22 12.91
CA ALA A 293 -16.19 -7.81 13.47
C ALA A 293 -17.37 -7.81 12.48
N THR A 294 -17.45 -6.82 11.59
CA THR A 294 -18.53 -6.63 10.62
C THR A 294 -18.25 -7.26 9.25
N LEU A 295 -17.03 -7.75 9.02
CA LEU A 295 -16.65 -8.39 7.75
C LEU A 295 -17.30 -9.76 7.62
N SER A 296 -17.72 -10.11 6.38
CA SER A 296 -18.20 -11.44 6.02
C SER A 296 -17.06 -12.46 6.03
N SER A 297 -17.39 -13.75 6.07
CA SER A 297 -16.40 -14.83 5.96
C SER A 297 -15.63 -14.78 4.65
N GLU A 298 -16.30 -14.47 3.54
CA GLU A 298 -15.65 -14.31 2.23
C GLU A 298 -14.65 -13.16 2.23
N THR A 299 -15.00 -12.01 2.81
CA THR A 299 -14.07 -10.87 2.92
C THR A 299 -12.88 -11.22 3.83
N TRP A 300 -13.10 -11.95 4.92
CA TRP A 300 -12.00 -12.43 5.76
C TRP A 300 -11.07 -13.39 5.03
N ASP A 301 -11.63 -14.32 4.24
CA ASP A 301 -10.82 -15.21 3.41
C ASP A 301 -9.94 -14.41 2.43
N GLN A 302 -10.50 -13.42 1.75
CA GLN A 302 -9.74 -12.52 0.88
C GLN A 302 -8.69 -11.71 1.64
N CYS A 303 -8.98 -11.22 2.85
CA CYS A 303 -8.01 -10.50 3.69
C CYS A 303 -6.80 -11.36 4.04
N ILE A 304 -7.00 -12.64 4.31
CA ILE A 304 -5.92 -13.57 4.61
C ILE A 304 -5.08 -13.86 3.36
N TRP A 305 -5.74 -14.29 2.27
CA TRP A 305 -5.06 -14.80 1.09
C TRP A 305 -4.52 -13.70 0.15
N LYS A 306 -5.20 -12.56 0.05
CA LYS A 306 -4.80 -11.48 -0.86
C LYS A 306 -4.05 -10.34 -0.18
N VAL A 307 -4.08 -10.26 1.15
CA VAL A 307 -3.48 -9.15 1.89
C VAL A 307 -2.42 -9.63 2.89
N THR A 308 -2.80 -10.46 3.87
CA THR A 308 -1.91 -10.82 4.99
C THR A 308 -0.72 -11.67 4.53
N PHE A 309 -0.95 -12.75 3.78
CA PHE A 309 0.13 -13.60 3.30
C PHE A 309 1.01 -12.94 2.24
N PRO A 310 0.47 -12.24 1.22
CA PRO A 310 1.30 -11.49 0.30
C PRO A 310 2.17 -10.43 0.98
N LEU A 311 1.68 -9.77 2.03
CA LEU A 311 2.51 -8.84 2.80
C LEU A 311 3.70 -9.54 3.46
N LEU A 312 3.46 -10.65 4.18
CA LEU A 312 4.52 -11.41 4.84
C LEU A 312 5.56 -11.93 3.83
N GLU A 313 5.09 -12.42 2.69
CA GLU A 313 5.96 -12.91 1.61
C GLU A 313 6.80 -11.78 1.03
N SER A 314 6.18 -10.64 0.71
CA SER A 314 6.89 -9.47 0.15
C SER A 314 7.96 -8.95 1.10
N LEU A 315 7.64 -8.78 2.40
CA LEU A 315 8.62 -8.34 3.40
C LEU A 315 9.76 -9.36 3.55
N THR A 316 9.46 -10.65 3.51
CA THR A 316 10.47 -11.70 3.58
C THR A 316 11.37 -11.69 2.35
N GLN A 317 10.80 -11.46 1.17
CA GLN A 317 11.54 -11.40 -0.09
C GLN A 317 12.49 -10.20 -0.12
N GLU A 318 12.05 -9.01 0.30
CA GLU A 318 12.89 -7.81 0.38
C GLU A 318 14.08 -8.03 1.32
N ILE A 319 13.85 -8.59 2.53
CA ILE A 319 14.90 -8.91 3.49
C ILE A 319 15.92 -9.89 2.88
N ARG A 320 15.46 -10.93 2.16
CA ARG A 320 16.35 -11.90 1.51
C ARG A 320 17.16 -11.29 0.37
N GLN A 321 16.57 -10.41 -0.44
CA GLN A 321 17.27 -9.74 -1.54
C GLN A 321 18.39 -8.85 -1.01
N LEU A 322 18.13 -8.07 0.03
CA LEU A 322 19.14 -7.24 0.67
C LEU A 322 20.30 -8.08 1.24
N SER A 323 19.99 -9.21 1.88
CA SER A 323 21.01 -10.12 2.44
C SER A 323 21.90 -10.76 1.36
N THR A 324 21.42 -10.91 0.11
CA THR A 324 22.21 -11.45 -1.01
C THR A 324 23.05 -10.39 -1.72
N ASP A 325 22.61 -9.13 -1.72
CA ASP A 325 23.29 -8.02 -2.40
C ASP A 325 24.39 -7.36 -1.56
N THR A 326 24.58 -7.75 -0.29
CA THR A 326 25.65 -7.26 0.59
C THR A 326 27.04 -7.76 0.17
N SER A 327 27.46 -7.40 -1.05
CA SER A 327 28.85 -7.33 -1.44
C SER A 327 29.45 -5.98 -0.99
N HIS A 328 30.01 -5.95 0.19
CA HIS A 328 31.08 -5.09 0.73
C HIS A 328 30.89 -3.58 0.97
N ASP A 329 29.83 -2.88 0.55
CA ASP A 329 29.82 -1.40 0.68
C ASP A 329 28.46 -0.75 1.04
N GLN A 330 27.43 -1.49 1.50
CA GLN A 330 26.17 -0.86 1.89
C GLN A 330 25.99 -0.76 3.41
N GLU A 331 25.43 0.37 3.85
CA GLU A 331 25.26 0.69 5.27
C GLU A 331 24.33 -0.31 5.97
N PRO A 332 24.72 -0.86 7.12
CA PRO A 332 23.90 -1.82 7.89
C PRO A 332 22.55 -1.26 8.39
N ALA A 333 22.35 0.05 8.26
CA ALA A 333 21.12 0.73 8.68
C ALA A 333 19.89 0.41 7.79
N ILE A 334 20.07 0.04 6.52
CA ILE A 334 18.95 -0.23 5.61
C ILE A 334 18.33 -1.60 5.90
N ASP A 335 19.14 -2.61 6.20
CA ASP A 335 18.67 -3.95 6.54
C ASP A 335 17.79 -3.93 7.80
N GLN A 336 18.20 -3.16 8.81
CA GLN A 336 17.48 -3.05 10.07
C GLN A 336 16.06 -2.48 9.91
N THR A 337 15.83 -1.54 9.00
CA THR A 337 14.50 -0.94 8.82
C THR A 337 13.46 -1.90 8.23
N TRP A 338 13.87 -2.88 7.43
CA TRP A 338 12.97 -3.91 6.91
C TRP A 338 12.63 -4.95 7.96
N ASP A 339 13.60 -5.31 8.81
CA ASP A 339 13.38 -6.17 9.97
C ASP A 339 12.34 -5.54 10.91
N GLU A 340 12.46 -4.24 11.21
CA GLU A 340 11.52 -3.49 12.05
C GLU A 340 10.10 -3.49 11.45
N SER A 341 9.97 -3.31 10.14
CA SER A 341 8.67 -3.37 9.45
C SER A 341 8.05 -4.78 9.50
N LYS A 342 8.86 -5.83 9.36
CA LYS A 342 8.37 -7.22 9.50
C LYS A 342 7.94 -7.52 10.94
N ILE A 343 8.68 -7.02 11.93
CA ILE A 343 8.32 -7.11 13.36
C ILE A 343 6.99 -6.40 13.61
N LEU A 344 6.81 -5.20 13.05
CA LEU A 344 5.56 -4.46 13.16
C LEU A 344 4.38 -5.26 12.57
N ALA A 345 4.53 -5.81 11.37
CA ALA A 345 3.50 -6.63 10.73
C ALA A 345 3.14 -7.87 11.59
N LEU A 346 4.14 -8.62 12.10
CA LEU A 346 3.92 -9.78 12.94
C LEU A 346 3.19 -9.43 14.25
N ASN A 347 3.53 -8.31 14.89
CA ASN A 347 2.86 -7.86 16.11
C ASN A 347 1.38 -7.53 15.85
N LEU A 348 1.07 -6.88 14.72
CA LEU A 348 -0.29 -6.52 14.34
C LEU A 348 -1.11 -7.74 13.92
N ILE A 349 -0.52 -8.70 13.19
CA ILE A 349 -1.15 -10.00 12.88
C ILE A 349 -1.49 -10.75 14.17
N GLY A 350 -0.57 -10.77 15.15
CA GLY A 350 -0.84 -11.36 16.45
C GLY A 350 -2.02 -10.73 17.19
N SER A 351 -2.23 -9.43 17.03
CA SER A 351 -3.40 -8.72 17.56
C SER A 351 -4.69 -9.10 16.83
N ILE A 352 -4.66 -9.20 15.49
CA ILE A 352 -5.79 -9.69 14.70
C ILE A 352 -6.19 -11.11 15.11
N PHE A 353 -5.23 -12.01 15.32
CA PHE A 353 -5.53 -13.35 15.81
C PHE A 353 -6.12 -13.34 17.21
N THR A 354 -5.66 -12.46 18.10
CA THR A 354 -6.25 -12.34 19.44
C THR A 354 -7.74 -11.98 19.34
N ASP A 355 -8.11 -11.06 18.45
CA ASP A 355 -9.46 -10.52 18.37
C ASP A 355 -10.40 -11.39 17.51
N PHE A 356 -9.91 -12.00 16.44
CA PHE A 356 -10.75 -12.60 15.40
C PHE A 356 -10.48 -14.07 15.06
N LEU A 357 -9.47 -14.72 15.65
CA LEU A 357 -9.12 -16.10 15.30
C LEU A 357 -10.31 -17.03 15.46
N VAL A 358 -10.90 -17.08 16.65
CA VAL A 358 -11.99 -18.00 16.96
C VAL A 358 -13.33 -17.55 16.36
N SER A 359 -13.59 -16.23 16.40
CA SER A 359 -14.87 -15.65 16.00
C SER A 359 -15.09 -15.56 14.49
N LYS A 360 -14.00 -15.52 13.70
CA LYS A 360 -14.04 -15.29 12.26
C LYS A 360 -13.15 -16.25 11.47
N ILE A 361 -11.85 -16.32 11.78
CA ILE A 361 -10.85 -16.98 10.94
C ILE A 361 -10.97 -18.50 10.99
N MET A 362 -11.17 -19.08 12.17
CA MET A 362 -11.38 -20.52 12.32
C MET A 362 -12.69 -21.03 11.72
N LEU A 363 -13.62 -20.15 11.36
CA LEU A 363 -14.87 -20.50 10.70
C LEU A 363 -14.73 -20.65 9.18
N LEU A 364 -13.61 -20.18 8.61
CA LEU A 364 -13.37 -20.26 7.16
C LEU A 364 -13.17 -21.71 6.71
N ASP A 365 -13.64 -22.03 5.51
CA ASP A 365 -13.42 -23.34 4.90
C ASP A 365 -11.93 -23.55 4.55
N SER A 366 -11.23 -22.47 4.19
CA SER A 366 -9.80 -22.45 3.88
C SER A 366 -8.89 -22.46 5.11
N PHE A 367 -9.44 -22.45 6.33
CA PHE A 367 -8.69 -22.24 7.57
C PHE A 367 -7.50 -23.19 7.72
N THR A 368 -7.68 -24.49 7.50
CA THR A 368 -6.58 -25.47 7.68
C THR A 368 -5.39 -25.13 6.78
N ASN A 369 -5.63 -24.81 5.51
CA ASN A 369 -4.59 -24.41 4.57
C ASN A 369 -3.95 -23.05 4.97
N ALA A 370 -4.76 -22.10 5.40
CA ALA A 370 -4.29 -20.79 5.85
C ALA A 370 -3.40 -20.93 7.10
N TRP A 371 -3.78 -21.82 8.01
CA TRP A 371 -2.99 -22.12 9.21
C TRP A 371 -1.65 -22.76 8.86
N ASP A 372 -1.63 -23.70 7.92
CA ASP A 372 -0.39 -24.34 7.45
C ASP A 372 0.57 -23.33 6.84
N VAL A 373 0.06 -22.41 6.00
CA VAL A 373 0.84 -21.33 5.40
C VAL A 373 1.37 -20.39 6.48
N PHE A 374 0.54 -19.99 7.44
CA PHE A 374 0.95 -19.12 8.54
C PHE A 374 2.07 -19.74 9.38
N VAL A 375 1.89 -21.00 9.82
CA VAL A 375 2.91 -21.72 10.60
C VAL A 375 4.19 -21.91 9.78
N GLY A 376 4.07 -22.13 8.46
CA GLY A 376 5.19 -22.15 7.53
C GLY A 376 5.99 -20.87 7.53
N HIS A 377 5.33 -19.70 7.41
CA HIS A 377 6.00 -18.39 7.49
C HIS A 377 6.74 -18.18 8.82
N ILE A 378 6.12 -18.56 9.95
CA ILE A 378 6.78 -18.49 11.26
C ILE A 378 8.01 -19.39 11.31
N GLN A 379 7.89 -20.61 10.80
CA GLN A 379 8.98 -21.60 10.76
C GLN A 379 10.14 -21.12 9.90
N ASP A 380 9.86 -20.57 8.73
CA ASP A 380 10.88 -20.04 7.82
C ASP A 380 11.58 -18.82 8.43
N THR A 381 10.83 -17.93 9.08
CA THR A 381 11.39 -16.79 9.83
C THR A 381 12.35 -17.25 10.94
N MET A 382 12.02 -18.35 11.64
CA MET A 382 12.89 -18.92 12.68
C MET A 382 14.17 -19.54 12.10
N LEU A 383 14.12 -20.09 10.90
CA LEU A 383 15.23 -20.89 10.33
C LEU A 383 16.17 -20.08 9.45
N VAL A 384 15.66 -19.05 8.76
CA VAL A 384 16.37 -18.37 7.66
C VAL A 384 16.67 -16.92 8.01
N ASP A 385 15.78 -16.26 8.75
CA ASP A 385 15.86 -14.82 8.98
C ASP A 385 16.81 -14.45 10.15
N HIS A 386 17.06 -13.14 10.24
CA HIS A 386 17.86 -12.56 11.31
C HIS A 386 17.28 -12.89 12.70
N SER A 387 18.17 -13.13 13.65
CA SER A 387 17.82 -13.53 15.02
C SER A 387 16.84 -12.57 15.73
N VAL A 388 16.81 -11.32 15.31
CA VAL A 388 15.95 -10.27 15.87
C VAL A 388 14.46 -10.50 15.57
N ILE A 389 14.10 -11.05 14.39
CA ILE A 389 12.70 -11.28 13.98
C ILE A 389 12.13 -12.56 14.59
N SER A 390 12.98 -13.51 14.98
CA SER A 390 12.52 -14.82 15.50
C SER A 390 11.66 -14.69 16.76
N SER A 391 12.00 -13.79 17.70
CA SER A 391 11.21 -13.57 18.90
C SER A 391 9.81 -13.01 18.62
N PRO A 392 9.64 -11.93 17.83
CA PRO A 392 8.32 -11.45 17.41
C PRO A 392 7.48 -12.49 16.66
N ALA A 393 8.08 -13.30 15.79
CA ALA A 393 7.39 -14.36 15.06
C ALA A 393 6.82 -15.42 16.02
N LEU A 394 7.62 -15.87 16.98
CA LEU A 394 7.17 -16.79 18.02
C LEU A 394 6.10 -16.19 18.93
N ARG A 395 6.22 -14.90 19.28
CA ARG A 395 5.20 -14.19 20.06
C ARG A 395 3.88 -14.04 19.29
N CYS A 396 3.94 -13.86 17.97
CA CYS A 396 2.74 -13.87 17.11
C CYS A 396 2.04 -15.25 17.17
N LEU A 397 2.79 -16.33 17.01
CA LEU A 397 2.26 -17.69 17.12
C LEU A 397 1.71 -17.99 18.53
N GLU A 398 2.39 -17.56 19.57
CA GLU A 398 1.94 -17.69 20.96
C GLU A 398 0.59 -17.02 21.19
N LYS A 399 0.40 -15.79 20.68
CA LYS A 399 -0.89 -15.08 20.75
C LYS A 399 -2.01 -15.87 20.07
N ALA A 400 -1.75 -16.41 18.88
CA ALA A 400 -2.71 -17.21 18.13
C ALA A 400 -3.09 -18.50 18.90
N ILE A 401 -2.13 -19.21 19.50
CA ILE A 401 -2.38 -20.39 20.32
C ILE A 401 -3.20 -20.03 21.57
N LYS A 402 -2.88 -18.95 22.25
CA LYS A 402 -3.65 -18.48 23.41
C LYS A 402 -5.09 -18.12 23.03
N ALA A 403 -5.28 -17.43 21.90
CA ALA A 403 -6.61 -17.09 21.40
C ALA A 403 -7.42 -18.34 21.06
N SER A 404 -6.80 -19.38 20.49
CA SER A 404 -7.47 -20.63 20.15
C SER A 404 -8.02 -21.39 21.37
N ALA A 405 -7.48 -21.13 22.56
CA ALA A 405 -7.95 -21.74 23.81
C ALA A 405 -9.40 -21.34 24.20
N ALA A 406 -9.93 -20.27 23.61
CA ALA A 406 -11.31 -19.84 23.81
C ALA A 406 -12.33 -20.57 22.90
N ALA A 407 -11.87 -21.49 22.04
CA ALA A 407 -12.74 -22.23 21.13
C ALA A 407 -13.63 -23.24 21.85
N GLU A 408 -14.92 -23.29 21.45
CA GLU A 408 -15.92 -24.17 22.02
C GLU A 408 -16.56 -25.08 20.95
N GLY A 409 -17.24 -26.12 21.39
CA GLY A 409 -18.02 -27.00 20.52
C GLY A 409 -17.19 -27.67 19.42
N VAL A 410 -17.65 -27.58 18.19
CA VAL A 410 -17.01 -28.20 17.00
C VAL A 410 -15.62 -27.62 16.71
N LEU A 411 -15.38 -26.36 17.05
CA LEU A 411 -14.08 -25.72 16.83
C LEU A 411 -12.95 -26.35 17.67
N ARG A 412 -13.26 -27.05 18.74
CA ARG A 412 -12.23 -27.77 19.53
C ARG A 412 -11.45 -28.79 18.70
N ILE A 413 -12.11 -29.45 17.75
CA ILE A 413 -11.44 -30.40 16.85
C ILE A 413 -10.42 -29.65 15.98
N ARG A 414 -10.82 -28.51 15.39
CA ARG A 414 -9.91 -27.66 14.60
C ARG A 414 -8.75 -27.12 15.43
N VAL A 415 -8.96 -26.80 16.72
CA VAL A 415 -7.86 -26.39 17.61
C VAL A 415 -6.86 -27.53 17.80
N MET A 416 -7.31 -28.76 17.95
CA MET A 416 -6.38 -29.90 18.08
C MET A 416 -5.54 -30.11 16.83
N GLU A 417 -6.10 -29.95 15.63
CA GLU A 417 -5.36 -29.96 14.37
C GLU A 417 -4.33 -28.83 14.31
N VAL A 418 -4.72 -27.61 14.69
CA VAL A 418 -3.87 -26.43 14.80
C VAL A 418 -2.67 -26.70 15.71
N LEU A 419 -2.90 -27.25 16.90
CA LEU A 419 -1.85 -27.54 17.88
C LEU A 419 -0.91 -28.66 17.41
N GLU A 420 -1.45 -29.66 16.71
CA GLU A 420 -0.66 -30.74 16.12
C GLU A 420 0.29 -30.19 15.04
N ARG A 421 -0.21 -29.30 14.17
CA ARG A 421 0.62 -28.66 13.15
C ARG A 421 1.73 -27.78 13.76
N VAL A 422 1.42 -27.05 14.82
CA VAL A 422 2.44 -26.28 15.57
C VAL A 422 3.49 -27.21 16.18
N TRP A 423 3.06 -28.32 16.77
CA TRP A 423 3.99 -29.28 17.33
C TRP A 423 4.94 -29.87 16.28
N GLN A 424 4.42 -30.24 15.10
CA GLN A 424 5.24 -30.72 13.97
C GLN A 424 6.25 -29.67 13.50
N ALA A 425 5.84 -28.39 13.45
CA ALA A 425 6.74 -27.29 13.10
C ALA A 425 7.85 -27.10 14.14
N ILE A 426 7.55 -27.26 15.45
CA ILE A 426 8.52 -27.22 16.53
C ILE A 426 9.53 -28.37 16.40
N GLU A 427 9.06 -29.61 16.19
CA GLU A 427 9.93 -30.79 15.99
C GLU A 427 10.87 -30.61 14.80
N LEU A 428 10.32 -30.15 13.67
CA LEU A 428 11.08 -29.97 12.44
C LEU A 428 12.13 -28.85 12.57
N SER A 429 11.75 -27.72 13.19
CA SER A 429 12.65 -26.59 13.41
C SER A 429 13.80 -26.96 14.34
N ALA A 430 13.49 -27.67 15.43
CA ALA A 430 14.49 -28.16 16.36
C ALA A 430 15.44 -29.19 15.70
N SER A 431 14.88 -30.12 14.91
CA SER A 431 15.66 -31.12 14.19
C SER A 431 16.63 -30.47 13.18
N LYS A 432 16.16 -29.53 12.39
CA LYS A 432 17.01 -28.82 11.40
C LYS A 432 18.12 -28.01 12.08
N ARG A 433 17.85 -27.33 13.20
CA ARG A 433 18.86 -26.53 13.91
C ARG A 433 19.89 -27.37 14.67
N TYR A 434 19.46 -28.44 15.32
CA TYR A 434 20.34 -29.21 16.22
C TYR A 434 21.05 -30.38 15.55
N ASN A 435 20.52 -30.93 14.43
CA ASN A 435 21.18 -31.98 13.66
C ASN A 435 22.24 -31.41 12.69
N SER A 436 22.23 -30.12 12.39
CA SER A 436 23.30 -29.47 11.60
C SER A 436 24.62 -29.31 12.36
N GLN A 437 24.72 -29.79 13.60
CA GLN A 437 25.94 -29.74 14.41
C GLN A 437 27.12 -30.56 13.85
N VAL A 438 26.92 -31.41 12.84
CA VAL A 438 28.00 -32.20 12.25
C VAL A 438 28.91 -31.36 11.31
N ASP A 439 28.43 -30.19 10.83
CA ASP A 439 29.21 -29.28 9.99
C ASP A 439 29.25 -27.85 10.61
N LEU A 440 29.96 -27.70 11.73
CA LEU A 440 30.16 -26.43 12.46
C LEU A 440 30.80 -25.31 11.60
N GLU A 441 31.43 -25.64 10.48
CA GLU A 441 32.08 -24.65 9.59
C GLU A 441 31.20 -24.19 8.43
N LYS A 442 29.98 -24.72 8.23
CA LYS A 442 29.13 -24.43 7.05
C LYS A 442 27.66 -24.12 7.35
N SER A 443 27.25 -24.01 8.60
CA SER A 443 25.85 -23.74 8.91
C SER A 443 25.55 -22.23 8.84
N PRO A 444 24.68 -21.77 7.93
CA PRO A 444 24.30 -20.35 7.80
C PRO A 444 23.32 -19.89 8.90
N HIS A 445 22.95 -20.75 9.84
CA HIS A 445 21.94 -20.45 10.84
C HIS A 445 22.57 -19.79 12.08
N GLN A 446 22.21 -18.52 12.30
CA GLN A 446 22.56 -17.84 13.53
C GLN A 446 21.84 -18.48 14.74
N PRO A 447 22.48 -18.52 15.92
CA PRO A 447 21.85 -19.03 17.13
C PRO A 447 20.64 -18.20 17.53
N LEU A 448 19.63 -18.84 18.13
CA LEU A 448 18.49 -18.13 18.71
C LEU A 448 18.99 -17.22 19.85
N THR A 449 18.52 -15.99 19.89
CA THR A 449 18.75 -15.09 21.02
C THR A 449 18.10 -15.64 22.30
N GLN A 450 18.51 -15.14 23.45
CA GLN A 450 17.88 -15.51 24.73
C GLN A 450 16.37 -15.21 24.70
N GLU A 451 15.95 -14.10 24.12
CA GLU A 451 14.53 -13.74 24.00
C GLU A 451 13.77 -14.72 23.10
N SER A 452 14.37 -15.13 21.97
CA SER A 452 13.77 -16.11 21.07
C SER A 452 13.65 -17.48 21.71
N LEU A 453 14.61 -17.89 22.55
CA LEU A 453 14.52 -19.13 23.31
C LEU A 453 13.40 -19.09 24.35
N VAL A 454 13.24 -17.97 25.05
CA VAL A 454 12.12 -17.78 26.00
C VAL A 454 10.79 -17.86 25.26
N ALA A 455 10.65 -17.13 24.12
CA ALA A 455 9.44 -17.16 23.30
C ALA A 455 9.15 -18.58 22.76
N PHE A 456 10.19 -19.34 22.38
CA PHE A 456 10.05 -20.71 21.91
C PHE A 456 9.54 -21.66 23.04
N VAL A 457 10.06 -21.53 24.24
CA VAL A 457 9.57 -22.29 25.41
C VAL A 457 8.13 -21.91 25.74
N ASP A 458 7.79 -20.62 25.66
CA ASP A 458 6.42 -20.14 25.90
C ASP A 458 5.44 -20.71 24.87
N VAL A 459 5.81 -20.80 23.58
CA VAL A 459 5.01 -21.46 22.56
C VAL A 459 4.75 -22.91 22.91
N ILE A 460 5.78 -23.67 23.29
CA ILE A 460 5.66 -25.07 23.71
C ILE A 460 4.72 -25.20 24.92
N GLN A 461 4.92 -24.37 25.93
CA GLN A 461 4.12 -24.37 27.15
C GLN A 461 2.64 -24.07 26.87
N ASN A 462 2.37 -23.05 26.03
CA ASN A 462 1.01 -22.70 25.66
C ASN A 462 0.36 -23.77 24.77
N THR A 463 1.11 -24.38 23.84
CA THR A 463 0.63 -25.54 23.05
C THR A 463 0.20 -26.69 23.98
N ARG A 464 1.03 -27.05 24.93
CA ARG A 464 0.71 -28.11 25.92
C ARG A 464 -0.51 -27.75 26.78
N LYS A 465 -0.55 -26.51 27.31
CA LYS A 465 -1.64 -26.03 28.16
C LYS A 465 -2.97 -26.00 27.38
N THR A 466 -2.98 -25.50 26.16
CA THR A 466 -4.18 -25.45 25.34
C THR A 466 -4.64 -26.85 24.92
N SER A 467 -3.73 -27.76 24.56
CA SER A 467 -4.04 -29.17 24.31
C SER A 467 -4.74 -29.84 25.48
N ARG A 468 -4.24 -29.62 26.71
CA ARG A 468 -4.87 -30.13 27.94
C ARG A 468 -6.27 -29.55 28.18
N ILE A 469 -6.48 -28.26 27.87
CA ILE A 469 -7.80 -27.64 28.00
C ILE A 469 -8.79 -28.23 26.96
N MET A 470 -8.32 -28.54 25.76
CA MET A 470 -9.17 -29.04 24.68
C MET A 470 -9.53 -30.52 24.82
N ASP A 471 -8.55 -31.38 25.11
CA ASP A 471 -8.71 -32.87 25.15
C ASP A 471 -8.80 -33.44 26.57
N GLY A 472 -8.48 -32.65 27.58
CA GLY A 472 -8.47 -33.12 28.97
C GLY A 472 -7.34 -34.10 29.30
N LYS A 473 -6.46 -34.44 28.37
CA LYS A 473 -5.36 -35.40 28.51
C LYS A 473 -4.02 -34.69 28.57
N GLU A 474 -3.08 -35.30 29.33
CA GLU A 474 -1.67 -34.91 29.25
C GLU A 474 -1.02 -35.52 28.01
N TRP A 475 0.08 -34.92 27.57
CA TRP A 475 0.89 -35.46 26.48
C TRP A 475 1.42 -36.85 26.83
N ASP A 476 1.48 -37.73 25.86
CA ASP A 476 2.01 -39.06 25.98
C ASP A 476 3.53 -39.07 26.25
N LEU A 477 4.04 -40.21 26.71
CA LEU A 477 5.46 -40.36 27.07
C LEU A 477 6.37 -40.11 25.85
N LEU A 478 5.93 -40.49 24.65
CA LEU A 478 6.71 -40.28 23.40
C LEU A 478 6.89 -38.80 23.11
N ARG A 479 5.82 -38.03 23.18
CA ARG A 479 5.85 -36.58 22.98
C ARG A 479 6.68 -35.86 24.06
N LEU A 480 6.56 -36.30 25.31
CA LEU A 480 7.39 -35.78 26.40
C LEU A 480 8.87 -36.11 26.21
N THR A 481 9.20 -37.29 25.73
CA THR A 481 10.59 -37.67 25.41
C THR A 481 11.17 -36.83 24.32
N LYS A 482 10.40 -36.57 23.24
CA LYS A 482 10.80 -35.66 22.15
C LYS A 482 10.99 -34.24 22.68
N LEU A 483 10.08 -33.74 23.50
CA LEU A 483 10.21 -32.43 24.15
C LEU A 483 11.51 -32.32 24.96
N MET A 484 11.84 -33.33 25.76
CA MET A 484 13.08 -33.34 26.52
C MET A 484 14.32 -33.32 25.62
N ALA A 485 14.29 -34.01 24.49
CA ALA A 485 15.38 -33.98 23.51
C ALA A 485 15.54 -32.58 22.89
N ILE A 486 14.43 -31.93 22.52
CA ILE A 486 14.42 -30.56 21.99
C ILE A 486 14.98 -29.55 23.00
N LEU A 487 14.50 -29.59 24.23
CA LEU A 487 14.95 -28.69 25.30
C LEU A 487 16.42 -28.92 25.66
N LYS A 488 16.88 -30.18 25.68
CA LYS A 488 18.28 -30.51 25.88
C LYS A 488 19.16 -29.97 24.77
N GLY A 489 18.75 -30.11 23.50
CA GLY A 489 19.44 -29.54 22.37
C GLY A 489 19.56 -28.02 22.48
N ALA A 490 18.45 -27.32 22.76
CA ALA A 490 18.42 -25.87 22.94
C ALA A 490 19.33 -25.41 24.09
N TYR A 491 19.34 -26.13 25.22
CA TYR A 491 20.17 -25.83 26.40
C TYR A 491 21.67 -26.05 26.12
N CYS A 492 22.04 -27.13 25.47
CA CYS A 492 23.44 -27.40 25.08
C CYS A 492 23.97 -26.29 24.15
N PHE A 493 23.13 -25.83 23.23
CA PHE A 493 23.49 -24.74 22.33
C PHE A 493 23.73 -23.41 23.05
N LEU A 494 22.90 -23.10 24.06
CA LEU A 494 23.06 -21.91 24.90
C LEU A 494 24.38 -21.93 25.69
N ILE A 495 24.75 -23.09 26.24
CA ILE A 495 26.00 -23.24 26.99
C ILE A 495 27.22 -23.03 26.07
N ILE A 496 27.20 -23.63 24.89
CA ILE A 496 28.30 -23.47 23.92
C ILE A 496 28.44 -22.01 23.55
N PHE A 497 27.33 -21.32 23.29
CA PHE A 497 27.36 -19.89 22.94
C PHE A 497 27.93 -19.02 24.05
N LEU A 498 27.51 -19.26 25.31
CA LEU A 498 28.02 -18.52 26.49
C LEU A 498 29.47 -18.85 26.86
N SER A 499 30.02 -19.95 26.36
CA SER A 499 31.42 -20.33 26.58
C SER A 499 32.37 -19.78 25.51
N VAL A 500 31.85 -19.29 24.41
CA VAL A 500 32.63 -18.72 23.26
C VAL A 500 32.60 -17.19 23.25
N THR A 501 31.61 -16.58 23.93
CA THR A 501 31.54 -15.13 24.18
C THR A 501 32.20 -14.77 25.48
#